data_f3e70413a7fc496159c6ea824da9294a
#
_entry.id   f3e70413a7fc496159c6ea824da9294a
#
_cell.length_a   1.000
_cell.length_b   1.000
_cell.length_c   1.000
_cell.angle_alpha   90.00
_cell.angle_beta   90.00
_cell.angle_gamma   90.00
#
_symmetry.space_group_name_H-M   'P 1'
#
loop_
_entity.id
_entity.type
_entity.pdbx_description
1 polymer ?
#
loop_
_entity_poly.entity_id
_entity_poly.type
_entity_poly.pdbx_seq_one_letter_code
_entity_poly.pdbx_strand_id
1 'polypeptide(L)'
;MLILLCLCACNSVYVKKNSLEPSELFYVDRGGNQLQHEIKNALEERGYNITIGRKKSTTRTTYISAGADNESNARYIITIDEKDPVFRPVWCALNGFWWWRFNLSIADNDTGQELLSWNGRMCANSTIRKLNRLLDDMEIQKNKIKIDLN
;
A
#
# COMPACT_ATOMS: atom_id res chain seq x y z
N MET A 1 11.91 -37.42 16.28
CA MET A 1 10.94 -36.39 16.68
C MET A 1 11.40 -35.08 16.09
N LEU A 2 10.83 -34.73 14.94
CA LEU A 2 11.24 -33.58 14.11
C LEU A 2 10.43 -32.38 14.57
N ILE A 3 11.05 -31.47 15.34
CA ILE A 3 10.40 -30.22 15.76
C ILE A 3 10.39 -29.29 14.56
N LEU A 4 9.23 -29.22 13.90
CA LEU A 4 8.94 -28.27 12.84
C LEU A 4 8.80 -26.89 13.47
N LEU A 5 9.92 -26.16 13.56
CA LEU A 5 9.93 -24.74 13.94
C LEU A 5 9.20 -23.96 12.84
N CYS A 6 7.89 -23.75 13.02
CA CYS A 6 7.13 -22.75 12.29
C CYS A 6 7.75 -21.37 12.57
N LEU A 7 8.67 -20.94 11.73
CA LEU A 7 9.08 -19.55 11.62
C LEU A 7 7.89 -18.75 11.09
N CYS A 8 6.96 -18.41 11.97
CA CYS A 8 5.94 -17.41 11.70
C CYS A 8 6.67 -16.10 11.36
N ALA A 9 6.88 -15.84 10.07
CA ALA A 9 7.22 -14.51 9.62
C ALA A 9 6.09 -13.60 10.12
N CYS A 10 6.39 -12.75 11.11
CA CYS A 10 5.43 -11.84 11.70
C CYS A 10 4.99 -10.81 10.65
N ASN A 11 3.99 -11.15 9.87
CA ASN A 11 3.27 -10.27 8.98
C ASN A 11 1.96 -9.90 9.68
N SER A 12 1.85 -8.66 10.16
CA SER A 12 0.59 -8.14 10.66
C SER A 12 -0.12 -7.40 9.53
N VAL A 13 -1.40 -7.70 9.33
CA VAL A 13 -2.24 -7.04 8.33
C VAL A 13 -3.58 -6.71 8.97
N TYR A 14 -3.96 -5.45 8.88
CA TYR A 14 -5.32 -4.98 9.08
C TYR A 14 -5.85 -4.49 7.74
N VAL A 15 -7.06 -4.84 7.37
CA VAL A 15 -7.74 -4.37 6.16
C VAL A 15 -9.21 -4.14 6.44
N LYS A 16 -9.70 -2.96 6.07
CA LYS A 16 -11.12 -2.62 6.08
C LYS A 16 -11.70 -2.93 4.70
N LYS A 17 -12.58 -3.93 4.64
CA LYS A 17 -13.20 -4.35 3.38
C LYS A 17 -14.18 -3.31 2.86
N ASN A 18 -14.30 -3.23 1.52
CA ASN A 18 -15.23 -2.33 0.83
C ASN A 18 -15.09 -0.87 1.30
N SER A 19 -13.85 -0.39 1.42
CA SER A 19 -13.53 0.93 1.94
C SER A 19 -12.97 1.89 0.89
N LEU A 20 -12.59 1.39 -0.29
CA LEU A 20 -12.07 2.21 -1.38
C LEU A 20 -13.19 2.51 -2.39
N GLU A 21 -13.51 3.79 -2.52
CA GLU A 21 -14.43 4.28 -3.54
C GLU A 21 -13.72 4.40 -4.88
N PRO A 22 -14.37 3.98 -5.97
CA PRO A 22 -13.76 4.04 -7.29
C PRO A 22 -13.54 5.48 -7.76
N SER A 23 -12.43 5.68 -8.48
CA SER A 23 -12.07 6.96 -9.12
C SER A 23 -11.65 8.08 -8.15
N GLU A 24 -11.49 7.78 -6.87
CA GLU A 24 -11.00 8.75 -5.89
C GLU A 24 -9.48 8.99 -6.03
N LEU A 25 -9.04 10.12 -5.49
CA LEU A 25 -7.65 10.56 -5.57
C LEU A 25 -6.83 9.99 -4.41
N PHE A 26 -5.72 9.38 -4.75
CA PHE A 26 -4.69 8.96 -3.80
C PHE A 26 -3.52 9.93 -3.78
N TYR A 27 -3.06 10.26 -2.59
CA TYR A 27 -1.80 10.95 -2.36
C TYR A 27 -0.76 9.94 -1.88
N VAL A 28 0.39 9.94 -2.52
CA VAL A 28 1.54 9.10 -2.18
C VAL A 28 2.74 10.00 -1.92
N ASP A 29 3.40 9.84 -0.78
CA ASP A 29 4.64 10.55 -0.49
C ASP A 29 5.71 10.24 -1.55
N ARG A 30 6.50 11.26 -1.92
CA ARG A 30 7.62 11.09 -2.85
C ARG A 30 8.71 10.27 -2.18
N GLY A 31 8.87 9.05 -2.61
CA GLY A 31 9.95 8.15 -2.19
C GLY A 31 10.38 7.28 -3.36
N GLY A 32 11.63 6.84 -3.39
CA GLY A 32 12.23 6.25 -4.57
C GLY A 32 12.30 4.73 -4.58
N ASN A 33 11.57 4.01 -3.74
CA ASN A 33 11.77 2.58 -3.58
C ASN A 33 10.84 1.76 -4.49
N GLN A 34 11.24 0.53 -4.77
CA GLN A 34 10.58 -0.34 -5.74
C GLN A 34 9.14 -0.68 -5.36
N LEU A 35 8.87 -0.91 -4.07
CA LEU A 35 7.52 -1.22 -3.60
C LEU A 35 6.54 -0.08 -3.85
N GLN A 36 6.97 1.17 -3.67
CA GLN A 36 6.12 2.33 -3.95
C GLN A 36 5.72 2.40 -5.42
N HIS A 37 6.65 2.07 -6.33
CA HIS A 37 6.36 1.98 -7.76
C HIS A 37 5.29 0.92 -8.06
N GLU A 38 5.41 -0.26 -7.44
CA GLU A 38 4.46 -1.35 -7.62
C GLU A 38 3.07 -1.00 -7.08
N ILE A 39 3.00 -0.30 -5.93
CA ILE A 39 1.72 0.16 -5.37
C ILE A 39 1.07 1.17 -6.31
N LYS A 40 1.83 2.14 -6.81
CA LYS A 40 1.35 3.12 -7.77
C LYS A 40 0.77 2.42 -9.00
N ASN A 41 1.55 1.54 -9.63
CA ASN A 41 1.12 0.80 -10.81
C ASN A 41 -0.17 0.00 -10.55
N ALA A 42 -0.24 -0.70 -9.42
CA ALA A 42 -1.41 -1.49 -9.05
C ALA A 42 -2.69 -0.65 -8.87
N LEU A 43 -2.57 0.58 -8.40
CA LEU A 43 -3.69 1.51 -8.25
C LEU A 43 -4.08 2.16 -9.59
N GLU A 44 -3.09 2.56 -10.40
CA GLU A 44 -3.34 3.12 -11.74
C GLU A 44 -4.03 2.10 -12.67
N GLU A 45 -3.61 0.83 -12.63
CA GLU A 45 -4.25 -0.27 -13.36
C GLU A 45 -5.72 -0.48 -12.97
N ARG A 46 -6.09 -0.12 -11.72
CA ARG A 46 -7.47 -0.16 -11.22
C ARG A 46 -8.27 1.11 -11.53
N GLY A 47 -7.64 2.10 -12.18
CA GLY A 47 -8.28 3.35 -12.59
C GLY A 47 -8.35 4.42 -11.49
N TYR A 48 -7.55 4.31 -10.44
CA TYR A 48 -7.41 5.36 -9.44
C TYR A 48 -6.50 6.48 -9.94
N ASN A 49 -6.82 7.70 -9.53
CA ASN A 49 -5.98 8.87 -9.77
C ASN A 49 -4.90 8.96 -8.68
N ILE A 50 -3.65 9.21 -9.08
CA ILE A 50 -2.54 9.27 -8.13
C ILE A 50 -1.80 10.59 -8.23
N THR A 51 -1.64 11.26 -7.11
CA THR A 51 -0.79 12.43 -6.95
C THR A 51 0.42 12.09 -6.09
N ILE A 52 1.62 12.41 -6.59
CA ILE A 52 2.87 12.20 -5.85
C ILE A 52 3.30 13.52 -5.20
N GLY A 53 3.36 13.51 -3.88
CA GLY A 53 3.79 14.66 -3.09
C GLY A 53 5.29 14.81 -2.93
N ARG A 54 5.71 15.87 -2.25
CA ARG A 54 7.10 16.03 -1.80
C ARG A 54 7.30 15.25 -0.51
N LYS A 55 8.44 14.55 -0.39
CA LYS A 55 8.87 13.95 0.87
C LYS A 55 8.99 15.07 1.92
N LYS A 56 8.18 15.04 2.98
CA LYS A 56 8.33 15.93 4.14
C LYS A 56 9.73 15.68 4.73
N SER A 57 10.65 16.62 4.56
CA SER A 57 11.89 16.63 5.33
C SER A 57 11.52 16.89 6.80
N THR A 58 11.94 15.99 7.68
CA THR A 58 11.67 16.04 9.13
C THR A 58 12.54 17.15 9.82
N THR A 59 12.73 18.26 9.16
CA THR A 59 13.37 19.43 9.76
C THR A 59 12.27 20.44 10.09
N ARG A 60 12.04 20.58 11.37
CA ARG A 60 11.12 21.50 12.03
C ARG A 60 11.41 22.94 11.60
N THR A 61 10.82 23.38 10.49
CA THR A 61 10.78 24.78 10.13
C THR A 61 9.48 25.05 9.35
N THR A 62 8.64 25.89 9.94
CA THR A 62 7.39 26.39 9.44
C THR A 62 7.63 27.16 8.14
N TYR A 63 7.41 26.55 6.99
CA TYR A 63 7.20 27.26 5.73
C TYR A 63 6.07 26.58 4.96
N ILE A 64 5.04 27.39 4.70
CA ILE A 64 3.93 27.08 3.81
C ILE A 64 4.53 26.80 2.43
N SER A 65 4.56 25.57 2.01
CA SER A 65 5.11 25.15 0.72
C SER A 65 3.96 24.77 -0.21
N ALA A 66 4.00 25.27 -1.41
CA ALA A 66 3.09 25.05 -2.53
C ALA A 66 2.98 23.58 -3.01
N GLY A 67 2.81 22.65 -2.10
CA GLY A 67 2.61 21.21 -2.30
C GLY A 67 1.61 20.65 -1.29
N ALA A 68 1.17 21.48 -0.33
CA ALA A 68 0.18 21.08 0.68
C ALA A 68 -1.23 20.95 0.08
N ASP A 69 -1.50 21.64 -1.04
CA ASP A 69 -2.82 21.67 -1.64
C ASP A 69 -3.24 20.32 -2.24
N ASN A 70 -2.29 19.53 -2.74
CA ASN A 70 -2.58 18.23 -3.32
C ASN A 70 -2.82 17.14 -2.26
N GLU A 71 -2.16 17.22 -1.09
CA GLU A 71 -2.40 16.34 0.05
C GLU A 71 -3.79 16.61 0.66
N SER A 72 -4.18 17.89 0.74
CA SER A 72 -5.48 18.30 1.31
C SER A 72 -6.68 17.89 0.45
N ASN A 73 -6.49 17.69 -0.85
CA ASN A 73 -7.56 17.33 -1.79
C ASN A 73 -7.66 15.83 -2.08
N ALA A 74 -6.69 15.04 -1.63
CA ALA A 74 -6.71 13.60 -1.83
C ALA A 74 -7.64 12.93 -0.82
N ARG A 75 -8.50 12.03 -1.29
CA ARG A 75 -9.38 11.23 -0.45
C ARG A 75 -8.59 10.22 0.38
N TYR A 76 -7.56 9.62 -0.20
CA TYR A 76 -6.76 8.60 0.45
C TYR A 76 -5.28 9.00 0.51
N ILE A 77 -4.67 8.75 1.67
CA ILE A 77 -3.24 8.98 1.89
C ILE A 77 -2.54 7.63 2.03
N ILE A 78 -1.48 7.43 1.26
CA ILE A 78 -0.62 6.26 1.34
C ILE A 78 0.71 6.66 1.98
N THR A 79 1.04 6.00 3.08
CA THR A 79 2.34 6.13 3.74
C THR A 79 3.11 4.82 3.64
N ILE A 80 4.34 4.88 3.15
CA ILE A 80 5.21 3.73 2.98
C ILE A 80 6.55 4.01 3.66
N ASP A 81 6.90 3.17 4.64
CA ASP A 81 8.24 3.10 5.21
C ASP A 81 8.89 1.80 4.74
N GLU A 82 9.75 1.89 3.75
CA GLU A 82 10.44 0.77 3.13
C GLU A 82 11.92 0.81 3.47
N LYS A 83 12.47 -0.32 3.92
CA LYS A 83 13.91 -0.52 4.07
C LYS A 83 14.51 -1.04 2.77
N ASP A 84 15.79 -0.77 2.57
CA ASP A 84 16.50 -1.23 1.39
C ASP A 84 16.25 -2.72 1.14
N PRO A 85 15.91 -3.11 -0.09
CA PRO A 85 15.65 -4.49 -0.44
C PRO A 85 16.94 -5.31 -0.34
N VAL A 86 16.81 -6.54 0.13
CA VAL A 86 17.94 -7.47 0.27
C VAL A 86 17.85 -8.57 -0.77
N PHE A 87 18.92 -8.76 -1.55
CA PHE A 87 18.99 -9.86 -2.51
C PHE A 87 19.11 -11.21 -1.77
N ARG A 88 18.12 -12.08 -1.98
CA ARG A 88 18.01 -13.40 -1.34
C ARG A 88 17.67 -14.49 -2.34
N PRO A 89 18.62 -14.92 -3.19
CA PRO A 89 18.34 -15.82 -4.30
C PRO A 89 17.87 -17.21 -3.86
N VAL A 90 18.32 -17.71 -2.72
CA VAL A 90 17.91 -19.02 -2.20
C VAL A 90 16.50 -18.99 -1.61
N TRP A 91 16.19 -17.97 -0.80
CA TRP A 91 14.91 -17.86 -0.10
C TRP A 91 13.78 -17.33 -0.99
N CYS A 92 14.12 -16.50 -1.96
CA CYS A 92 13.17 -15.88 -2.89
C CYS A 92 13.31 -16.44 -4.31
N ALA A 93 13.88 -17.63 -4.48
CA ALA A 93 13.89 -18.34 -5.75
C ALA A 93 12.46 -18.41 -6.30
N LEU A 94 12.25 -18.09 -7.57
CA LEU A 94 10.95 -17.98 -8.23
C LEU A 94 9.99 -16.90 -7.68
N ASN A 95 10.41 -16.11 -6.69
CA ASN A 95 9.63 -15.04 -6.08
C ASN A 95 10.29 -13.65 -6.21
N GLY A 96 11.05 -13.42 -7.30
CA GLY A 96 11.66 -12.13 -7.63
C GLY A 96 13.03 -11.88 -7.00
N PHE A 97 13.62 -12.86 -6.29
CA PHE A 97 14.95 -12.85 -5.66
C PHE A 97 15.20 -11.80 -4.59
N TRP A 98 14.36 -10.76 -4.49
CA TRP A 98 14.46 -9.67 -3.54
C TRP A 98 13.55 -9.90 -2.34
N TRP A 99 14.08 -9.59 -1.15
CA TRP A 99 13.36 -9.60 0.12
C TRP A 99 13.09 -8.18 0.56
N TRP A 100 11.80 -7.85 0.70
CA TRP A 100 11.32 -6.54 1.13
C TRP A 100 10.90 -6.54 2.59
N ARG A 101 11.17 -5.41 3.25
CA ARG A 101 10.71 -5.10 4.61
C ARG A 101 10.10 -3.71 4.59
N PHE A 102 8.85 -3.61 4.99
CA PHE A 102 8.11 -2.37 4.87
C PHE A 102 6.97 -2.27 5.87
N ASN A 103 6.53 -1.03 6.12
CA ASN A 103 5.25 -0.68 6.71
C ASN A 103 4.47 0.10 5.66
N LEU A 104 3.26 -0.36 5.35
CA LEU A 104 2.33 0.27 4.44
C LEU A 104 1.07 0.64 5.21
N SER A 105 0.63 1.88 5.12
CA SER A 105 -0.66 2.35 5.62
C SER A 105 -1.42 3.07 4.51
N ILE A 106 -2.73 2.84 4.44
CA ILE A 106 -3.67 3.60 3.65
C ILE A 106 -4.72 4.15 4.62
N ALA A 107 -4.88 5.47 4.64
CA ALA A 107 -5.84 6.15 5.49
C ALA A 107 -6.81 7.00 4.65
N ASP A 108 -8.04 7.11 5.12
CA ASP A 108 -9.03 8.05 4.64
C ASP A 108 -8.69 9.44 5.20
N ASN A 109 -8.43 10.40 4.33
CA ASN A 109 -7.98 11.72 4.71
C ASN A 109 -9.07 12.55 5.41
N ASP A 110 -10.34 12.36 5.04
CA ASP A 110 -11.45 13.12 5.59
C ASP A 110 -11.80 12.67 7.01
N THR A 111 -11.71 11.37 7.27
CA THR A 111 -12.09 10.79 8.56
C THR A 111 -10.88 10.49 9.45
N GLY A 112 -9.68 10.47 8.90
CA GLY A 112 -8.46 10.03 9.59
C GLY A 112 -8.44 8.52 9.88
N GLN A 113 -9.38 7.74 9.35
CA GLN A 113 -9.49 6.32 9.63
C GLN A 113 -8.45 5.53 8.82
N GLU A 114 -7.68 4.66 9.48
CA GLU A 114 -6.83 3.70 8.80
C GLU A 114 -7.67 2.61 8.13
N LEU A 115 -7.47 2.44 6.81
CA LEU A 115 -8.19 1.46 5.99
C LEU A 115 -7.35 0.21 5.74
N LEU A 116 -6.04 0.38 5.63
CA LEU A 116 -5.05 -0.68 5.52
C LEU A 116 -3.86 -0.37 6.41
N SER A 117 -3.43 -1.36 7.18
CA SER A 117 -2.14 -1.36 7.87
C SER A 117 -1.45 -2.68 7.63
N TRP A 118 -0.27 -2.65 7.04
CA TRP A 118 0.46 -3.86 6.71
C TRP A 118 1.95 -3.73 7.03
N ASN A 119 2.39 -4.45 8.05
CA ASN A 119 3.81 -4.65 8.33
C ASN A 119 4.25 -5.94 7.61
N GLY A 120 5.07 -5.80 6.59
CA GLY A 120 5.45 -6.88 5.69
C GLY A 120 6.94 -7.21 5.68
N ARG A 121 7.22 -8.53 5.62
CA ARG A 121 8.57 -9.09 5.38
C ARG A 121 8.43 -10.25 4.42
N MET A 122 8.62 -10.02 3.13
CA MET A 122 8.29 -11.02 2.09
C MET A 122 9.19 -10.86 0.86
N CYS A 123 9.22 -11.90 0.03
CA CYS A 123 9.80 -11.81 -1.32
C CYS A 123 8.95 -10.89 -2.22
N ALA A 124 9.58 -10.18 -3.12
CA ALA A 124 8.98 -9.15 -3.96
C ALA A 124 7.67 -9.61 -4.66
N ASN A 125 7.71 -10.69 -5.44
CA ASN A 125 6.52 -11.17 -6.16
C ASN A 125 5.40 -11.64 -5.23
N SER A 126 5.73 -12.16 -4.04
CA SER A 126 4.73 -12.52 -3.03
C SER A 126 4.09 -11.28 -2.40
N THR A 127 4.86 -10.22 -2.23
CA THR A 127 4.36 -8.92 -1.76
C THR A 127 3.36 -8.34 -2.76
N ILE A 128 3.71 -8.31 -4.05
CA ILE A 128 2.85 -7.79 -5.11
C ILE A 128 1.55 -8.59 -5.20
N ARG A 129 1.62 -9.93 -5.19
CA ARG A 129 0.40 -10.76 -5.21
C ARG A 129 -0.49 -10.53 -3.98
N LYS A 130 0.10 -10.35 -2.80
CA LYS A 130 -0.66 -10.06 -1.58
C LYS A 130 -1.26 -8.66 -1.61
N LEU A 131 -0.51 -7.65 -2.07
CA LEU A 131 -1.01 -6.29 -2.28
C LEU A 131 -2.27 -6.28 -3.14
N ASN A 132 -2.23 -6.94 -4.30
CA ASN A 132 -3.36 -7.01 -5.20
C ASN A 132 -4.61 -7.60 -4.53
N ARG A 133 -4.46 -8.71 -3.76
CA ARG A 133 -5.58 -9.29 -3.00
C ARG A 133 -6.13 -8.35 -1.94
N LEU A 134 -5.26 -7.60 -1.25
CA LEU A 134 -5.71 -6.63 -0.24
C LEU A 134 -6.48 -5.48 -0.89
N LEU A 135 -6.03 -4.98 -2.04
CA LEU A 135 -6.76 -3.97 -2.80
C LEU A 135 -8.10 -4.50 -3.31
N ASP A 136 -8.15 -5.74 -3.82
CA ASP A 136 -9.41 -6.39 -4.23
C ASP A 136 -10.40 -6.50 -3.06
N ASP A 137 -9.93 -6.81 -1.85
CA ASP A 137 -10.76 -6.85 -0.63
C ASP A 137 -11.26 -5.47 -0.20
N MET A 138 -10.50 -4.41 -0.49
CA MET A 138 -10.82 -3.03 -0.12
C MET A 138 -11.75 -2.35 -1.11
N GLU A 139 -11.73 -2.75 -2.38
CA GLU A 139 -12.60 -2.16 -3.40
C GLU A 139 -14.08 -2.48 -3.15
N ILE A 140 -14.93 -1.47 -3.33
CA ILE A 140 -16.37 -1.65 -3.27
C ILE A 140 -16.82 -2.44 -4.49
N GLN A 141 -17.29 -3.66 -4.29
CA GLN A 141 -17.78 -4.52 -5.37
C GLN A 141 -19.03 -3.91 -6.02
N LYS A 142 -18.85 -3.24 -7.15
CA LYS A 142 -19.98 -2.69 -7.96
C LYS A 142 -20.98 -3.75 -8.45
N ASN A 143 -20.65 -5.04 -8.40
CA ASN A 143 -21.46 -6.11 -8.97
C ASN A 143 -22.60 -6.62 -8.09
N LYS A 144 -22.70 -6.22 -6.81
CA LYS A 144 -23.81 -6.65 -5.95
C LYS A 144 -25.12 -5.88 -6.15
N ILE A 145 -25.05 -4.69 -6.77
CA ILE A 145 -26.22 -3.81 -6.92
C ILE A 145 -27.09 -4.17 -8.15
N LYS A 146 -26.61 -5.00 -9.05
CA LYS A 146 -27.33 -5.34 -10.31
C LYS A 146 -28.30 -6.52 -10.20
N ILE A 147 -28.32 -7.26 -9.08
CA ILE A 147 -29.13 -8.48 -8.94
C ILE A 147 -30.48 -8.20 -8.23
N ASP A 148 -30.61 -7.09 -7.52
CA ASP A 148 -31.85 -6.78 -6.76
C ASP A 148 -32.84 -5.87 -7.52
N LEU A 149 -32.67 -5.66 -8.84
CA LEU A 149 -33.54 -4.83 -9.66
C LEU A 149 -34.23 -5.59 -10.84
N ASN A 150 -34.33 -6.93 -10.74
CA ASN A 150 -35.15 -7.71 -11.69
C ASN A 150 -36.19 -8.54 -10.96
#